data_20fbd378416c54d45455fbf7a5c55707
#
_entry.id   20fbd378416c54d45455fbf7a5c55707
#
_cell.length_a   1.000
_cell.length_b   1.000
_cell.length_c   1.000
_cell.angle_alpha   90.00
_cell.angle_beta   90.00
_cell.angle_gamma   90.00
#
_symmetry.space_group_name_H-M   'P 1'
#
loop_
_entity.id
_entity.type
_entity.pdbx_description
1 polymer ?
#
loop_
_entity_poly.entity_id
_entity_poly.type
_entity_poly.pdbx_seq_one_letter_code
_entity_poly.pdbx_strand_id
1 'polypeptide(L)'
;MHREHLSAFIFPSTDPHQGEYVPDHWKGREFISGFNGSAGTAVVTMNAAALWTDSRYFLAAEEQLAGTEYQLMKLKIEGTPTIAEWLGKELQDTQSPEVGIDGMVNSASDVKALISDLRQQGGITVRTNLDPLAQIWQQRPPIPMNAVELYPLEYAGESTHDKLRRIRKALRERHADGMLMSALDDIAWTLNLRGTDVHCNPVFVSYLLITSKDVTLYIHREKLTPELLDYLKSEGITADDYENVDKGLKGYFEYNILLDPDEVNYTLYKMVSREKVEEESPVKRMKTIKNDTEIEGFRRAMLKDGVALAKFLHWLKPAVEAGGQTEMSIDQKLTAFRSEQPLYRDISFDTIAGYQAHGAIVHYEATAETDIPLKPEGFLLLDSGAQYLDGTTDVTRTIALGPITDEQKKIYTLVLKGHIQIELCKFPSGSSGTQLDILARKDMWREGLNYLHGTGHGVGTYLNVHEGPHQIRMDWKSAPLLAGMTVTDEPGIYLAGKFGVRIENTLLITPYIKTEYGQFLQFESLTLCPIDTTPIIIEMLSPEERQWLNDYHQMVYNRLVPYLTSEEQEWLLQATKPI
;
A
#
# COMPACT_ATOMS: atom_id res chain seq x y z
N MET A 1 -20.66 1.34 -25.78
CA MET A 1 -20.01 0.38 -26.69
C MET A 1 -20.63 0.41 -28.09
N HIS A 2 -21.95 0.27 -28.28
CA HIS A 2 -22.59 0.26 -29.63
C HIS A 2 -22.17 1.42 -30.54
N ARG A 3 -22.21 2.67 -30.03
CA ARG A 3 -21.84 3.85 -30.79
C ARG A 3 -20.37 3.84 -31.26
N GLU A 4 -19.51 3.26 -30.45
CA GLU A 4 -18.07 3.17 -30.71
C GLU A 4 -17.65 1.86 -31.41
N HIS A 5 -18.61 0.99 -31.74
CA HIS A 5 -18.39 -0.33 -32.33
C HIS A 5 -17.46 -1.22 -31.51
N LEU A 6 -17.47 -1.10 -30.17
CA LEU A 6 -16.69 -1.92 -29.27
C LEU A 6 -17.46 -3.17 -28.84
N SER A 7 -16.75 -4.29 -28.78
CA SER A 7 -17.27 -5.57 -28.30
C SER A 7 -17.18 -5.72 -26.78
N ALA A 8 -16.20 -5.05 -26.17
CA ALA A 8 -16.01 -5.02 -24.72
C ALA A 8 -15.27 -3.75 -24.28
N PHE A 9 -15.29 -3.47 -22.98
CA PHE A 9 -14.49 -2.43 -22.34
C PHE A 9 -13.89 -2.93 -21.01
N ILE A 10 -12.64 -2.57 -20.72
CA ILE A 10 -11.91 -2.93 -19.49
C ILE A 10 -11.69 -1.69 -18.64
N PHE A 11 -12.07 -1.77 -17.36
CA PHE A 11 -11.96 -0.70 -16.36
C PHE A 11 -11.00 -1.14 -15.24
N PRO A 12 -9.75 -0.63 -15.19
CA PRO A 12 -8.83 -0.92 -14.09
C PRO A 12 -9.19 -0.12 -12.82
N SER A 13 -8.51 -0.42 -11.72
CA SER A 13 -8.58 0.37 -10.49
C SER A 13 -7.58 1.52 -10.43
N THR A 14 -6.75 1.69 -11.45
CA THR A 14 -5.67 2.67 -11.51
C THR A 14 -6.10 4.03 -12.06
N ASP A 15 -5.24 5.02 -11.86
CA ASP A 15 -5.33 6.38 -12.38
C ASP A 15 -4.19 6.66 -13.40
N PRO A 16 -4.04 7.88 -13.92
CA PRO A 16 -2.94 8.24 -14.83
C PRO A 16 -1.53 8.08 -14.26
N HIS A 17 -1.42 7.91 -12.95
CA HIS A 17 -0.17 7.82 -12.19
C HIS A 17 0.08 6.41 -11.62
N GLN A 18 -0.80 5.45 -11.91
CA GLN A 18 -0.75 4.06 -11.47
C GLN A 18 -0.75 3.88 -9.95
N GLY A 19 -1.38 4.81 -9.21
CA GLY A 19 -1.56 4.72 -7.76
C GLY A 19 -2.40 3.50 -7.35
N GLU A 20 -2.10 2.90 -6.20
CA GLU A 20 -2.97 1.87 -5.57
C GLU A 20 -4.26 2.51 -5.07
N TYR A 21 -4.15 3.65 -4.40
CA TYR A 21 -5.27 4.49 -4.01
C TYR A 21 -5.36 5.65 -5.00
N VAL A 22 -6.55 5.90 -5.49
CA VAL A 22 -6.79 6.88 -6.56
C VAL A 22 -7.77 7.94 -6.11
N PRO A 23 -7.63 9.19 -6.60
CA PRO A 23 -8.65 10.21 -6.40
C PRO A 23 -10.01 9.78 -6.95
N ASP A 24 -11.09 10.26 -6.35
CA ASP A 24 -12.46 9.89 -6.70
C ASP A 24 -12.79 10.10 -8.19
N HIS A 25 -12.15 11.07 -8.84
CA HIS A 25 -12.27 11.29 -10.28
C HIS A 25 -11.97 10.04 -11.11
N TRP A 26 -11.04 9.19 -10.68
CA TRP A 26 -10.59 8.00 -11.42
C TRP A 26 -11.14 6.68 -10.88
N LYS A 27 -12.06 6.68 -9.93
CA LYS A 27 -12.74 5.47 -9.42
C LYS A 27 -13.74 4.87 -10.42
N GLY A 28 -13.31 4.76 -11.67
CA GLY A 28 -14.18 4.29 -12.78
C GLY A 28 -14.62 2.85 -12.65
N ARG A 29 -13.75 1.96 -12.15
CA ARG A 29 -14.09 0.57 -11.89
C ARG A 29 -15.17 0.45 -10.80
N GLU A 30 -15.05 1.24 -9.72
CA GLU A 30 -16.06 1.30 -8.66
C GLU A 30 -17.40 1.81 -9.20
N PHE A 31 -17.38 2.90 -9.97
CA PHE A 31 -18.59 3.45 -10.61
C PHE A 31 -19.33 2.43 -11.47
N ILE A 32 -18.60 1.61 -12.25
CA ILE A 32 -19.24 0.68 -13.20
C ILE A 32 -19.65 -0.65 -12.56
N SER A 33 -19.04 -1.07 -11.46
CA SER A 33 -19.25 -2.37 -10.84
C SER A 33 -19.89 -2.33 -9.45
N GLY A 34 -19.83 -1.19 -8.76
CA GLY A 34 -20.20 -1.07 -7.35
C GLY A 34 -19.19 -1.67 -6.38
N PHE A 35 -18.10 -2.27 -6.85
CA PHE A 35 -17.05 -2.83 -6.00
C PHE A 35 -16.03 -1.75 -5.62
N ASN A 36 -15.79 -1.51 -4.33
CA ASN A 36 -14.97 -0.42 -3.81
C ASN A 36 -13.55 -0.80 -3.34
N GLY A 37 -13.18 -2.09 -3.34
CA GLY A 37 -11.82 -2.52 -2.95
C GLY A 37 -10.71 -1.83 -3.77
N SER A 38 -9.51 -1.63 -3.23
CA SER A 38 -8.44 -0.89 -3.90
C SER A 38 -7.86 -1.59 -5.14
N ALA A 39 -8.02 -2.91 -5.27
CA ALA A 39 -7.49 -3.68 -6.38
C ALA A 39 -8.56 -4.50 -7.10
N GLY A 40 -8.61 -4.37 -8.43
CA GLY A 40 -9.51 -5.16 -9.27
C GLY A 40 -9.68 -4.55 -10.66
N THR A 41 -10.15 -5.38 -11.59
CA THR A 41 -10.42 -4.98 -12.96
C THR A 41 -11.81 -5.45 -13.35
N ALA A 42 -12.67 -4.53 -13.76
CA ALA A 42 -13.99 -4.85 -14.29
C ALA A 42 -13.93 -4.93 -15.81
N VAL A 43 -14.58 -5.94 -16.38
CA VAL A 43 -14.71 -6.13 -17.83
C VAL A 43 -16.17 -6.27 -18.18
N VAL A 44 -16.62 -5.50 -19.17
CA VAL A 44 -18.00 -5.50 -19.64
C VAL A 44 -18.03 -5.80 -21.13
N THR A 45 -18.80 -6.81 -21.53
CA THR A 45 -19.14 -7.09 -22.93
C THR A 45 -20.57 -6.63 -23.21
N MET A 46 -21.09 -6.93 -24.39
CA MET A 46 -22.49 -6.65 -24.72
C MET A 46 -23.49 -7.52 -23.93
N ASN A 47 -23.05 -8.69 -23.42
CA ASN A 47 -23.94 -9.68 -22.84
C ASN A 47 -23.51 -10.18 -21.45
N ALA A 48 -22.30 -9.82 -20.99
CA ALA A 48 -21.74 -10.31 -19.72
C ALA A 48 -20.85 -9.25 -19.07
N ALA A 49 -20.66 -9.40 -17.75
CA ALA A 49 -19.71 -8.60 -16.97
C ALA A 49 -18.96 -9.49 -15.97
N ALA A 50 -17.72 -9.17 -15.73
CA ALA A 50 -16.88 -9.89 -14.75
C ALA A 50 -15.93 -8.93 -14.03
N LEU A 51 -15.58 -9.27 -12.79
CA LEU A 51 -14.63 -8.54 -11.96
C LEU A 51 -13.53 -9.48 -11.48
N TRP A 52 -12.30 -9.18 -11.82
CA TRP A 52 -11.11 -9.84 -11.27
C TRP A 52 -10.61 -9.07 -10.07
N THR A 53 -10.37 -9.76 -8.95
CA THR A 53 -9.73 -9.16 -7.76
C THR A 53 -8.87 -10.18 -7.04
N ASP A 54 -8.02 -9.72 -6.12
CA ASP A 54 -7.12 -10.58 -5.35
C ASP A 54 -7.73 -11.03 -4.00
N SER A 55 -7.00 -11.87 -3.29
CA SER A 55 -7.48 -12.55 -2.09
C SER A 55 -7.85 -11.63 -0.92
N ARG A 56 -7.36 -10.40 -0.89
CA ARG A 56 -7.71 -9.41 0.14
C ARG A 56 -9.19 -9.05 0.08
N TYR A 57 -9.80 -9.19 -1.09
CA TYR A 57 -11.14 -8.71 -1.41
C TYR A 57 -12.15 -9.80 -1.79
N PHE A 58 -11.80 -11.09 -1.77
CA PHE A 58 -12.74 -12.14 -2.22
C PHE A 58 -14.09 -12.09 -1.51
N LEU A 59 -14.09 -12.00 -0.18
CA LEU A 59 -15.32 -11.97 0.61
C LEU A 59 -16.09 -10.66 0.39
N ALA A 60 -15.40 -9.52 0.42
CA ALA A 60 -16.02 -8.22 0.18
C ALA A 60 -16.64 -8.13 -1.23
N ALA A 61 -15.94 -8.67 -2.26
CA ALA A 61 -16.46 -8.68 -3.61
C ALA A 61 -17.66 -9.63 -3.78
N GLU A 62 -17.67 -10.78 -3.10
CA GLU A 62 -18.84 -11.68 -3.08
C GLU A 62 -20.08 -10.95 -2.55
N GLU A 63 -19.93 -10.18 -1.48
CA GLU A 63 -21.04 -9.44 -0.88
C GLU A 63 -21.48 -8.26 -1.77
N GLN A 64 -20.53 -7.45 -2.25
CA GLN A 64 -20.83 -6.25 -3.03
C GLN A 64 -21.36 -6.53 -4.43
N LEU A 65 -20.96 -7.64 -5.05
CA LEU A 65 -21.46 -8.06 -6.38
C LEU A 65 -22.74 -8.90 -6.30
N ALA A 66 -23.20 -9.26 -5.11
CA ALA A 66 -24.41 -10.08 -4.94
C ALA A 66 -25.63 -9.38 -5.56
N GLY A 67 -26.33 -10.10 -6.45
CA GLY A 67 -27.52 -9.58 -7.15
C GLY A 67 -27.23 -8.66 -8.33
N THR A 68 -25.97 -8.49 -8.72
CA THR A 68 -25.55 -7.81 -9.95
C THR A 68 -25.29 -8.80 -11.08
N GLU A 69 -25.06 -8.32 -12.30
CA GLU A 69 -24.67 -9.14 -13.44
C GLU A 69 -23.18 -9.53 -13.44
N TYR A 70 -22.39 -9.02 -12.50
CA TYR A 70 -20.95 -9.28 -12.44
C TYR A 70 -20.63 -10.67 -11.93
N GLN A 71 -19.79 -11.40 -12.66
CA GLN A 71 -19.15 -12.64 -12.23
C GLN A 71 -17.86 -12.32 -11.50
N LEU A 72 -17.70 -12.84 -10.26
CA LEU A 72 -16.46 -12.69 -9.53
C LEU A 72 -15.40 -13.67 -10.04
N MET A 73 -14.24 -13.14 -10.43
CA MET A 73 -13.06 -13.88 -10.87
C MET A 73 -11.95 -13.75 -9.83
N LYS A 74 -11.68 -14.83 -9.10
CA LYS A 74 -10.71 -14.86 -8.00
C LYS A 74 -9.30 -15.08 -8.54
N LEU A 75 -8.47 -14.03 -8.58
CA LEU A 75 -7.09 -14.11 -9.08
C LEU A 75 -6.27 -15.18 -8.33
N LYS A 76 -5.45 -15.92 -9.08
CA LYS A 76 -4.56 -17.00 -8.58
C LYS A 76 -5.27 -18.22 -7.98
N ILE A 77 -6.57 -18.32 -8.13
CA ILE A 77 -7.30 -19.54 -7.82
C ILE A 77 -7.36 -20.41 -9.07
N GLU A 78 -7.06 -21.71 -8.90
CA GLU A 78 -7.08 -22.68 -10.00
C GLU A 78 -8.44 -22.68 -10.71
N GLY A 79 -8.41 -22.66 -12.04
CA GLY A 79 -9.61 -22.62 -12.88
C GLY A 79 -10.16 -21.21 -13.15
N THR A 80 -9.63 -20.17 -12.54
CA THR A 80 -10.01 -18.79 -12.88
C THR A 80 -9.35 -18.38 -14.19
N PRO A 81 -10.13 -18.00 -15.24
CA PRO A 81 -9.55 -17.57 -16.51
C PRO A 81 -8.90 -16.19 -16.37
N THR A 82 -7.88 -15.95 -17.16
CA THR A 82 -7.38 -14.58 -17.38
C THR A 82 -8.42 -13.72 -18.11
N ILE A 83 -8.27 -12.40 -18.05
CA ILE A 83 -9.14 -11.48 -18.80
C ILE A 83 -9.14 -11.81 -20.30
N ALA A 84 -7.97 -12.11 -20.86
CA ALA A 84 -7.86 -12.45 -22.28
C ALA A 84 -8.54 -13.78 -22.64
N GLU A 85 -8.38 -14.81 -21.83
CA GLU A 85 -9.06 -16.11 -22.03
C GLU A 85 -10.58 -15.97 -21.92
N TRP A 86 -11.06 -15.22 -20.94
CA TRP A 86 -12.48 -14.97 -20.76
C TRP A 86 -13.06 -14.19 -21.95
N LEU A 87 -12.40 -13.12 -22.39
CA LEU A 87 -12.80 -12.35 -23.56
C LEU A 87 -12.75 -13.18 -24.84
N GLY A 88 -11.73 -14.03 -25.00
CA GLY A 88 -11.63 -14.96 -26.14
C GLY A 88 -12.84 -15.88 -26.24
N LYS A 89 -13.35 -16.35 -25.11
CA LYS A 89 -14.56 -17.18 -25.04
C LYS A 89 -15.83 -16.36 -25.30
N GLU A 90 -15.99 -15.23 -24.62
CA GLU A 90 -17.20 -14.39 -24.74
C GLU A 90 -17.37 -13.78 -26.15
N LEU A 91 -16.27 -13.52 -26.86
CA LEU A 91 -16.26 -12.87 -28.16
C LEU A 91 -16.01 -13.82 -29.34
N GLN A 92 -15.97 -15.14 -29.11
CA GLN A 92 -15.63 -16.16 -30.13
C GLN A 92 -16.50 -16.08 -31.40
N ASP A 93 -17.78 -15.70 -31.26
CA ASP A 93 -18.74 -15.58 -32.36
C ASP A 93 -18.85 -14.13 -32.90
N THR A 94 -18.03 -13.22 -32.38
CA THR A 94 -18.04 -11.81 -32.79
C THR A 94 -17.11 -11.60 -33.99
N GLN A 95 -17.64 -11.01 -35.06
CA GLN A 95 -16.82 -10.69 -36.24
C GLN A 95 -15.93 -9.48 -35.94
N SER A 96 -14.61 -9.64 -36.10
CA SER A 96 -13.62 -8.58 -35.87
C SER A 96 -13.76 -7.89 -34.50
N PRO A 97 -13.66 -8.63 -33.38
CA PRO A 97 -13.86 -8.07 -32.05
C PRO A 97 -12.83 -7.00 -31.70
N GLU A 98 -13.29 -5.89 -31.16
CA GLU A 98 -12.46 -4.80 -30.67
C GLU A 98 -12.78 -4.50 -29.21
N VAL A 99 -11.75 -4.44 -28.35
CA VAL A 99 -11.85 -4.14 -26.92
C VAL A 99 -11.36 -2.72 -26.67
N GLY A 100 -12.14 -1.92 -25.97
CA GLY A 100 -11.75 -0.57 -25.54
C GLY A 100 -11.07 -0.58 -24.19
N ILE A 101 -10.08 0.29 -24.05
CA ILE A 101 -9.48 0.69 -22.76
C ILE A 101 -9.19 2.19 -22.79
N ASP A 102 -9.09 2.80 -21.61
CA ASP A 102 -8.52 4.14 -21.49
C ASP A 102 -7.00 4.04 -21.26
N GLY A 103 -6.22 4.45 -22.26
CA GLY A 103 -4.75 4.44 -22.17
C GLY A 103 -4.18 5.45 -21.18
N MET A 104 -4.98 6.40 -20.67
CA MET A 104 -4.54 7.32 -19.61
C MET A 104 -4.48 6.67 -18.23
N VAL A 105 -5.33 5.67 -17.98
CA VAL A 105 -5.40 5.00 -16.66
C VAL A 105 -4.83 3.58 -16.65
N ASN A 106 -4.23 3.15 -17.74
CA ASN A 106 -3.55 1.85 -17.86
C ASN A 106 -2.06 2.05 -18.13
N SER A 107 -1.20 1.29 -17.46
CA SER A 107 0.26 1.36 -17.64
C SER A 107 0.69 0.89 -19.04
N ALA A 108 1.88 1.31 -19.44
CA ALA A 108 2.43 0.88 -20.75
C ALA A 108 2.70 -0.63 -20.77
N SER A 109 3.17 -1.22 -19.69
CA SER A 109 3.42 -2.65 -19.58
C SER A 109 2.12 -3.47 -19.65
N ASP A 110 1.08 -3.07 -18.90
CA ASP A 110 -0.20 -3.78 -18.89
C ASP A 110 -0.88 -3.76 -20.26
N VAL A 111 -0.86 -2.59 -20.93
CA VAL A 111 -1.46 -2.47 -22.27
C VAL A 111 -0.71 -3.31 -23.30
N LYS A 112 0.63 -3.33 -23.25
CA LYS A 112 1.43 -4.17 -24.15
C LYS A 112 1.14 -5.66 -23.93
N ALA A 113 1.08 -6.10 -22.68
CA ALA A 113 0.73 -7.47 -22.32
C ALA A 113 -0.69 -7.81 -22.81
N LEU A 114 -1.68 -6.97 -22.50
CA LEU A 114 -3.07 -7.16 -22.91
C LEU A 114 -3.22 -7.27 -24.43
N ILE A 115 -2.56 -6.41 -25.21
CA ILE A 115 -2.57 -6.46 -26.68
C ILE A 115 -2.00 -7.79 -27.18
N SER A 116 -0.90 -8.24 -26.58
CA SER A 116 -0.27 -9.52 -26.92
C SER A 116 -1.20 -10.70 -26.65
N ASP A 117 -1.78 -10.73 -25.45
CA ASP A 117 -2.63 -11.83 -24.98
C ASP A 117 -3.94 -11.90 -25.78
N LEU A 118 -4.61 -10.77 -26.00
CA LEU A 118 -5.86 -10.70 -26.77
C LEU A 118 -5.64 -11.08 -28.26
N ARG A 119 -4.48 -10.75 -28.83
CA ARG A 119 -4.13 -11.20 -30.18
C ARG A 119 -4.07 -12.73 -30.28
N GLN A 120 -3.59 -13.40 -29.24
CA GLN A 120 -3.54 -14.85 -29.16
C GLN A 120 -4.94 -15.50 -29.00
N GLN A 121 -5.89 -14.75 -28.48
CA GLN A 121 -7.29 -15.17 -28.29
C GLN A 121 -8.17 -14.85 -29.51
N GLY A 122 -7.80 -15.32 -30.69
CA GLY A 122 -8.61 -15.12 -31.92
C GLY A 122 -8.42 -13.78 -32.62
N GLY A 123 -7.31 -13.06 -32.36
CA GLY A 123 -6.98 -11.81 -33.05
C GLY A 123 -7.80 -10.60 -32.60
N ILE A 124 -8.26 -10.59 -31.36
CA ILE A 124 -8.97 -9.45 -30.75
C ILE A 124 -8.06 -8.22 -30.78
N THR A 125 -8.58 -7.09 -31.26
CA THR A 125 -7.86 -5.82 -31.31
C THR A 125 -8.18 -4.93 -30.11
N VAL A 126 -7.27 -4.00 -29.78
CA VAL A 126 -7.42 -3.08 -28.63
C VAL A 126 -7.39 -1.63 -29.07
N ARG A 127 -8.40 -0.86 -28.68
CA ARG A 127 -8.48 0.59 -28.85
C ARG A 127 -8.16 1.28 -27.52
N THR A 128 -7.21 2.21 -27.51
CA THR A 128 -6.60 2.76 -26.29
C THR A 128 -6.81 4.25 -26.06
N ASN A 129 -7.69 4.90 -26.81
CA ASN A 129 -7.88 6.34 -26.81
C ASN A 129 -9.31 6.77 -26.46
N LEU A 130 -9.96 6.01 -25.59
CA LEU A 130 -11.34 6.27 -25.18
C LEU A 130 -11.45 6.37 -23.66
N ASP A 131 -12.09 7.44 -23.18
CA ASP A 131 -12.67 7.51 -21.84
C ASP A 131 -14.21 7.39 -21.97
N PRO A 132 -14.77 6.18 -21.75
CA PRO A 132 -16.21 5.98 -21.88
C PRO A 132 -16.98 6.64 -20.74
N LEU A 133 -16.34 6.87 -19.59
CA LEU A 133 -16.96 7.43 -18.40
C LEU A 133 -17.34 8.90 -18.57
N ALA A 134 -16.61 9.66 -19.37
CA ALA A 134 -16.93 11.04 -19.69
C ALA A 134 -18.37 11.26 -20.18
N GLN A 135 -18.99 10.22 -20.76
CA GLN A 135 -20.33 10.30 -21.32
C GLN A 135 -21.43 9.69 -20.42
N ILE A 136 -21.08 8.77 -19.53
CA ILE A 136 -22.05 8.04 -18.71
C ILE A 136 -22.02 8.45 -17.24
N TRP A 137 -20.90 8.95 -16.74
CA TRP A 137 -20.74 9.40 -15.36
C TRP A 137 -20.97 10.91 -15.25
N GLN A 138 -22.24 11.32 -15.26
CA GLN A 138 -22.63 12.74 -15.27
C GLN A 138 -22.19 13.51 -14.01
N GLN A 139 -22.09 12.84 -12.88
CA GLN A 139 -21.67 13.42 -11.60
C GLN A 139 -20.24 13.02 -11.25
N ARG A 140 -19.40 12.77 -12.24
CA ARG A 140 -17.98 12.42 -12.00
C ARG A 140 -17.32 13.51 -11.16
N PRO A 141 -16.71 13.14 -10.01
CA PRO A 141 -15.97 14.09 -9.19
C PRO A 141 -14.90 14.83 -10.01
N PRO A 142 -14.61 16.10 -9.73
CA PRO A 142 -13.52 16.80 -10.40
C PRO A 142 -12.16 16.20 -10.03
N ILE A 143 -11.15 16.48 -10.86
CA ILE A 143 -9.74 16.25 -10.49
C ILE A 143 -9.45 17.08 -9.22
N PRO A 144 -8.80 16.51 -8.20
CA PRO A 144 -8.57 17.21 -6.94
C PRO A 144 -7.64 18.43 -7.14
N MET A 145 -7.97 19.50 -6.43
CA MET A 145 -7.28 20.79 -6.50
C MET A 145 -6.75 21.22 -5.13
N ASN A 146 -6.39 20.26 -4.27
CA ASN A 146 -5.92 20.54 -2.92
C ASN A 146 -4.55 21.24 -2.96
N ALA A 147 -4.33 22.11 -1.98
CA ALA A 147 -3.06 22.85 -1.88
C ALA A 147 -1.88 21.90 -1.61
N VAL A 148 -0.74 22.23 -2.19
CA VAL A 148 0.53 21.56 -1.93
C VAL A 148 1.26 22.31 -0.81
N GLU A 149 1.99 21.58 0.02
CA GLU A 149 2.83 22.15 1.08
C GLU A 149 4.30 21.70 0.95
N LEU A 150 5.20 22.55 1.45
CA LEU A 150 6.62 22.21 1.54
C LEU A 150 6.83 21.16 2.64
N TYR A 151 7.55 20.11 2.33
CA TYR A 151 8.02 19.14 3.31
C TYR A 151 9.38 19.60 3.87
N PRO A 152 9.46 19.95 5.16
CA PRO A 152 10.65 20.58 5.72
C PRO A 152 11.90 19.67 5.64
N LEU A 153 13.04 20.29 5.35
CA LEU A 153 14.33 19.58 5.24
C LEU A 153 14.73 18.87 6.55
N GLU A 154 14.29 19.37 7.71
CA GLU A 154 14.51 18.75 9.01
C GLU A 154 13.86 17.36 9.16
N TYR A 155 12.86 17.04 8.31
CA TYR A 155 12.24 15.71 8.22
C TYR A 155 12.70 14.94 6.98
N ALA A 156 12.95 15.63 5.87
CA ALA A 156 13.39 15.01 4.62
C ALA A 156 14.85 14.54 4.66
N GLY A 157 15.72 15.25 5.38
CA GLY A 157 17.14 14.93 5.53
C GLY A 157 18.01 15.13 4.29
N GLU A 158 17.41 15.32 3.10
CA GLU A 158 18.11 15.54 1.84
C GLU A 158 17.37 16.62 1.02
N SER A 159 18.12 17.57 0.46
CA SER A 159 17.55 18.65 -0.35
C SER A 159 17.07 18.15 -1.71
N THR A 160 16.09 18.84 -2.29
CA THR A 160 15.62 18.60 -3.67
C THR A 160 16.78 18.70 -4.67
N HIS A 161 17.67 19.66 -4.51
CA HIS A 161 18.87 19.79 -5.35
C HIS A 161 19.75 18.54 -5.32
N ASP A 162 20.04 17.98 -4.14
CA ASP A 162 20.87 16.79 -3.99
C ASP A 162 20.19 15.54 -4.56
N LYS A 163 18.87 15.39 -4.35
CA LYS A 163 18.07 14.32 -4.95
C LYS A 163 18.10 14.38 -6.48
N LEU A 164 17.87 15.54 -7.08
CA LEU A 164 17.96 15.75 -8.53
C LEU A 164 19.36 15.43 -9.08
N ARG A 165 20.40 15.79 -8.34
CA ARG A 165 21.79 15.44 -8.71
C ARG A 165 22.02 13.93 -8.73
N ARG A 166 21.51 13.20 -7.71
CA ARG A 166 21.56 11.74 -7.64
C ARG A 166 20.77 11.08 -8.78
N ILE A 167 19.57 11.58 -9.05
CA ILE A 167 18.72 11.09 -10.14
C ILE A 167 19.43 11.25 -11.48
N ARG A 168 19.96 12.44 -11.79
CA ARG A 168 20.72 12.67 -13.04
C ARG A 168 21.96 11.77 -13.15
N LYS A 169 22.63 11.46 -12.04
CA LYS A 169 23.73 10.50 -12.02
C LYS A 169 23.22 9.11 -12.41
N ALA A 170 22.15 8.64 -11.81
CA ALA A 170 21.55 7.33 -12.07
C ALA A 170 21.03 7.20 -13.51
N LEU A 171 20.49 8.29 -14.09
CA LEU A 171 20.09 8.32 -15.50
C LEU A 171 21.29 8.11 -16.43
N ARG A 172 22.41 8.83 -16.20
CA ARG A 172 23.63 8.65 -17.00
C ARG A 172 24.18 7.21 -16.91
N GLU A 173 24.12 6.57 -15.75
CA GLU A 173 24.52 5.18 -15.55
C GLU A 173 23.64 4.19 -16.34
N ARG A 174 22.40 4.58 -16.65
CA ARG A 174 21.43 3.84 -17.48
C ARG A 174 21.41 4.31 -18.94
N HIS A 175 22.35 5.15 -19.32
CA HIS A 175 22.41 5.74 -20.67
C HIS A 175 21.13 6.51 -21.04
N ALA A 176 20.47 7.14 -20.09
CA ALA A 176 19.30 7.98 -20.28
C ALA A 176 19.65 9.46 -20.13
N ASP A 177 19.14 10.31 -21.05
CA ASP A 177 19.37 11.76 -21.04
C ASP A 177 18.34 12.49 -20.16
N GLY A 178 17.17 11.89 -19.97
CA GLY A 178 16.12 12.41 -19.10
C GLY A 178 15.15 11.33 -18.67
N MET A 179 14.12 11.70 -17.91
CA MET A 179 13.04 10.82 -17.53
C MET A 179 11.71 11.56 -17.36
N LEU A 180 10.62 10.88 -17.63
CA LEU A 180 9.29 11.28 -17.14
C LEU A 180 8.99 10.48 -15.89
N MET A 181 8.76 11.17 -14.79
CA MET A 181 8.30 10.60 -13.52
C MET A 181 6.78 10.77 -13.43
N SER A 182 6.07 9.67 -13.23
CA SER A 182 4.60 9.62 -13.18
C SER A 182 4.09 9.27 -11.78
N ALA A 183 4.82 8.45 -11.02
CA ALA A 183 4.43 8.04 -9.68
C ALA A 183 4.40 9.25 -8.73
N LEU A 184 3.25 9.47 -8.09
CA LEU A 184 3.02 10.67 -7.27
C LEU A 184 3.91 10.73 -6.03
N ASP A 185 4.20 9.60 -5.42
CA ASP A 185 5.08 9.51 -4.25
C ASP A 185 6.56 9.71 -4.61
N ASP A 186 7.00 9.29 -5.79
CA ASP A 186 8.34 9.57 -6.32
C ASP A 186 8.52 11.09 -6.56
N ILE A 187 7.50 11.74 -7.13
CA ILE A 187 7.50 13.19 -7.35
C ILE A 187 7.52 13.95 -6.02
N ALA A 188 6.64 13.57 -5.09
CA ALA A 188 6.54 14.19 -3.77
C ALA A 188 7.85 14.05 -2.98
N TRP A 189 8.47 12.85 -3.01
CA TRP A 189 9.78 12.62 -2.39
C TRP A 189 10.88 13.45 -3.04
N THR A 190 10.95 13.46 -4.37
CA THR A 190 12.00 14.17 -5.12
C THR A 190 11.98 15.67 -4.84
N LEU A 191 10.79 16.26 -4.80
CA LEU A 191 10.60 17.71 -4.67
C LEU A 191 10.49 18.20 -3.22
N ASN A 192 10.49 17.30 -2.23
CA ASN A 192 10.18 17.65 -0.83
C ASN A 192 8.85 18.40 -0.73
N LEU A 193 7.84 17.94 -1.42
CA LEU A 193 6.49 18.48 -1.40
C LEU A 193 5.50 17.41 -0.96
N ARG A 194 4.39 17.84 -0.35
CA ARG A 194 3.28 16.96 0.04
C ARG A 194 1.96 17.62 -0.35
N GLY A 195 0.93 16.80 -0.50
CA GLY A 195 -0.43 17.26 -0.79
C GLY A 195 -1.46 16.29 -0.22
N THR A 196 -2.73 16.49 -0.53
CA THR A 196 -3.84 15.67 -0.02
C THR A 196 -4.80 15.26 -1.13
N ASP A 197 -4.31 15.10 -2.35
CA ASP A 197 -5.14 14.76 -3.50
C ASP A 197 -5.64 13.30 -3.48
N VAL A 198 -4.89 12.43 -2.80
CA VAL A 198 -5.22 11.01 -2.63
C VAL A 198 -5.52 10.76 -1.15
N HIS A 199 -6.62 10.11 -0.87
CA HIS A 199 -7.01 9.77 0.50
C HIS A 199 -5.89 8.99 1.21
N CYS A 200 -5.56 9.38 2.42
CA CYS A 200 -4.50 8.81 3.27
C CYS A 200 -3.05 8.92 2.75
N ASN A 201 -2.84 9.28 1.50
CA ASN A 201 -1.52 9.41 0.91
C ASN A 201 -1.15 10.89 0.72
N PRO A 202 -0.06 11.37 1.33
CA PRO A 202 0.30 12.79 1.27
C PRO A 202 0.99 13.16 -0.05
N VAL A 203 0.30 12.95 -1.15
CA VAL A 203 0.75 13.17 -2.53
C VAL A 203 -0.19 14.12 -3.28
N PHE A 204 0.23 14.57 -4.44
CA PHE A 204 -0.51 15.52 -5.28
C PHE A 204 -0.40 15.15 -6.76
N VAL A 205 -1.48 15.31 -7.50
CA VAL A 205 -1.59 14.98 -8.93
C VAL A 205 -0.65 15.89 -9.73
N SER A 206 0.36 15.28 -10.36
CA SER A 206 1.39 15.98 -11.14
C SER A 206 2.23 15.01 -11.97
N TYR A 207 3.01 15.55 -12.92
CA TYR A 207 4.10 14.86 -13.60
C TYR A 207 5.39 15.66 -13.44
N LEU A 208 6.53 14.97 -13.46
CA LEU A 208 7.84 15.62 -13.41
C LEU A 208 8.69 15.17 -14.59
N LEU A 209 9.04 16.08 -15.47
CA LEU A 209 9.95 15.84 -16.58
C LEU A 209 11.34 16.38 -16.22
N ILE A 210 12.31 15.47 -16.14
CA ILE A 210 13.70 15.77 -15.86
C ILE A 210 14.50 15.59 -17.15
N THR A 211 15.21 16.63 -17.55
CA THR A 211 16.18 16.57 -18.65
C THR A 211 17.61 16.68 -18.11
N SER A 212 18.60 16.63 -18.97
CA SER A 212 20.00 16.82 -18.58
C SER A 212 20.24 18.19 -17.91
N LYS A 213 19.43 19.20 -18.22
CA LYS A 213 19.59 20.60 -17.75
C LYS A 213 18.39 21.11 -16.97
N ASP A 214 17.19 20.82 -17.45
CA ASP A 214 15.95 21.42 -16.95
C ASP A 214 15.13 20.42 -16.14
N VAL A 215 14.24 20.94 -15.32
CA VAL A 215 13.20 20.18 -14.60
C VAL A 215 11.89 20.93 -14.73
N THR A 216 10.85 20.27 -15.18
CA THR A 216 9.51 20.85 -15.31
C THR A 216 8.51 20.02 -14.51
N LEU A 217 7.83 20.69 -13.57
CA LEU A 217 6.69 20.15 -12.82
C LEU A 217 5.39 20.53 -13.54
N TYR A 218 4.67 19.55 -14.03
CA TYR A 218 3.34 19.72 -14.60
C TYR A 218 2.29 19.51 -13.53
N ILE A 219 1.64 20.58 -13.13
CA ILE A 219 0.68 20.63 -12.02
C ILE A 219 -0.35 21.75 -12.25
N HIS A 220 -1.58 21.55 -11.77
CA HIS A 220 -2.53 22.67 -11.74
C HIS A 220 -1.98 23.79 -10.86
N ARG A 221 -1.71 24.96 -11.44
CA ARG A 221 -0.99 26.06 -10.79
C ARG A 221 -1.68 26.62 -9.56
N GLU A 222 -3.00 26.48 -9.51
CA GLU A 222 -3.82 26.92 -8.37
C GLU A 222 -3.48 26.19 -7.07
N LYS A 223 -2.80 25.04 -7.15
CA LYS A 223 -2.31 24.29 -5.99
C LYS A 223 -1.06 24.90 -5.36
N LEU A 224 -0.37 25.78 -6.08
CA LEU A 224 0.92 26.33 -5.68
C LEU A 224 0.75 27.73 -5.09
N THR A 225 1.24 27.94 -3.87
CA THR A 225 1.35 29.28 -3.27
C THR A 225 2.52 30.06 -3.89
N PRO A 226 2.55 31.40 -3.75
CA PRO A 226 3.72 32.19 -4.17
C PRO A 226 5.03 31.68 -3.56
N GLU A 227 5.01 31.28 -2.28
CA GLU A 227 6.19 30.76 -1.57
C GLU A 227 6.69 29.45 -2.20
N LEU A 228 5.77 28.57 -2.63
CA LEU A 228 6.14 27.34 -3.32
C LEU A 228 6.68 27.60 -4.72
N LEU A 229 6.16 28.59 -5.43
CA LEU A 229 6.69 29.01 -6.73
C LEU A 229 8.12 29.56 -6.59
N ASP A 230 8.38 30.35 -5.54
CA ASP A 230 9.72 30.85 -5.24
C ASP A 230 10.66 29.70 -4.83
N TYR A 231 10.18 28.74 -4.04
CA TYR A 231 10.93 27.52 -3.70
C TYR A 231 11.31 26.73 -4.95
N LEU A 232 10.35 26.38 -5.81
CA LEU A 232 10.60 25.64 -7.04
C LEU A 232 11.62 26.36 -7.93
N LYS A 233 11.47 27.66 -8.08
CA LYS A 233 12.41 28.50 -8.84
C LYS A 233 13.82 28.48 -8.24
N SER A 234 13.94 28.51 -6.90
CA SER A 234 15.23 28.42 -6.22
C SER A 234 15.93 27.08 -6.43
N GLU A 235 15.16 26.01 -6.61
CA GLU A 235 15.64 24.65 -6.94
C GLU A 235 15.86 24.45 -8.46
N GLY A 236 15.65 25.49 -9.28
CA GLY A 236 15.79 25.41 -10.74
C GLY A 236 14.67 24.65 -11.45
N ILE A 237 13.47 24.62 -10.86
CA ILE A 237 12.31 23.90 -11.35
C ILE A 237 11.29 24.89 -11.92
N THR A 238 10.84 24.61 -13.14
CA THR A 238 9.73 25.35 -13.78
C THR A 238 8.41 24.64 -13.51
N ALA A 239 7.39 25.38 -13.08
CA ALA A 239 6.03 24.86 -13.01
C ALA A 239 5.25 25.21 -14.28
N ASP A 240 4.55 24.23 -14.85
CA ASP A 240 3.64 24.39 -15.99
C ASP A 240 2.31 23.69 -15.69
N ASP A 241 1.26 24.00 -16.46
CA ASP A 241 -0.05 23.42 -16.27
C ASP A 241 -0.05 21.89 -16.50
N TYR A 242 -0.82 21.16 -15.70
CA TYR A 242 -0.84 19.70 -15.69
C TYR A 242 -1.04 19.09 -17.08
N GLU A 243 -1.97 19.63 -17.86
CA GLU A 243 -2.30 19.16 -19.21
C GLU A 243 -1.15 19.38 -20.22
N ASN A 244 -0.22 20.27 -19.91
CA ASN A 244 0.89 20.60 -20.81
C ASN A 244 1.99 19.53 -20.82
N VAL A 245 1.88 18.47 -20.02
CA VAL A 245 2.83 17.33 -20.07
C VAL A 245 2.93 16.74 -21.48
N ASP A 246 1.83 16.70 -22.22
CA ASP A 246 1.81 16.24 -23.62
C ASP A 246 2.68 17.11 -24.54
N LYS A 247 2.65 18.43 -24.34
CA LYS A 247 3.49 19.39 -25.08
C LYS A 247 4.96 19.27 -24.68
N GLY A 248 5.22 19.05 -23.38
CA GLY A 248 6.58 18.80 -22.88
C GLY A 248 7.20 17.56 -23.51
N LEU A 249 6.46 16.46 -23.58
CA LEU A 249 6.94 15.23 -24.21
C LEU A 249 7.12 15.35 -25.72
N LYS A 250 6.20 16.02 -26.42
CA LYS A 250 6.34 16.33 -27.85
C LYS A 250 7.52 17.26 -28.12
N GLY A 251 7.80 18.19 -27.21
CA GLY A 251 8.92 19.13 -27.27
C GLY A 251 10.25 18.56 -26.76
N TYR A 252 10.26 17.35 -26.20
CA TYR A 252 11.48 16.72 -25.70
C TYR A 252 12.43 16.41 -26.86
N PHE A 253 13.63 16.95 -26.83
CA PHE A 253 14.56 16.95 -27.97
C PHE A 253 15.90 16.23 -27.69
N GLU A 254 16.15 15.73 -26.48
CA GLU A 254 17.31 14.90 -26.17
C GLU A 254 17.21 13.54 -26.87
N TYR A 255 18.30 12.77 -26.89
CA TYR A 255 18.35 11.55 -27.70
C TYR A 255 17.40 10.46 -27.21
N ASN A 256 17.43 10.16 -25.91
CA ASN A 256 16.59 9.15 -25.28
C ASN A 256 15.95 9.62 -23.97
N ILE A 257 15.01 8.85 -23.47
CA ILE A 257 14.28 9.15 -22.22
C ILE A 257 13.98 7.86 -21.48
N LEU A 258 14.25 7.83 -20.17
CA LEU A 258 13.81 6.74 -19.31
C LEU A 258 12.31 6.87 -19.00
N LEU A 259 11.59 5.81 -19.23
CA LEU A 259 10.20 5.61 -18.86
C LEU A 259 10.08 4.30 -18.11
N ASP A 260 9.55 4.35 -16.88
CA ASP A 260 9.16 3.14 -16.18
C ASP A 260 7.83 2.65 -16.77
N PRO A 261 7.82 1.50 -17.47
CA PRO A 261 6.64 1.04 -18.19
C PRO A 261 5.50 0.61 -17.26
N ASP A 262 5.78 0.33 -15.99
CA ASP A 262 4.78 -0.02 -14.99
C ASP A 262 4.09 1.23 -14.39
N GLU A 263 4.72 2.41 -14.50
CA GLU A 263 4.21 3.67 -13.95
C GLU A 263 3.70 4.65 -15.00
N VAL A 264 4.35 4.71 -16.15
CA VAL A 264 3.89 5.63 -17.21
C VAL A 264 2.63 5.09 -17.86
N ASN A 265 1.59 5.93 -17.95
CA ASN A 265 0.39 5.52 -18.68
C ASN A 265 0.67 5.38 -20.20
N TYR A 266 -0.09 4.50 -20.84
CA TYR A 266 0.15 4.12 -22.24
C TYR A 266 -0.02 5.29 -23.21
N THR A 267 -0.88 6.24 -22.92
CA THR A 267 -1.10 7.42 -23.77
C THR A 267 0.16 8.29 -23.82
N LEU A 268 0.74 8.65 -22.66
CA LEU A 268 1.98 9.42 -22.61
C LEU A 268 3.17 8.63 -23.15
N TYR A 269 3.22 7.32 -22.86
CA TYR A 269 4.24 6.43 -23.42
C TYR A 269 4.27 6.49 -24.95
N LYS A 270 3.11 6.46 -25.61
CA LYS A 270 3.02 6.55 -27.09
C LYS A 270 3.40 7.93 -27.65
N MET A 271 3.20 8.99 -26.88
CA MET A 271 3.53 10.35 -27.31
C MET A 271 5.04 10.59 -27.45
N VAL A 272 5.84 9.84 -26.71
CA VAL A 272 7.30 9.95 -26.76
C VAL A 272 7.81 9.42 -28.10
N SER A 273 8.37 10.31 -28.92
CA SER A 273 8.96 10.00 -30.24
C SER A 273 10.44 9.63 -30.18
N ARG A 274 11.10 9.84 -29.06
CA ARG A 274 12.50 9.53 -28.83
C ARG A 274 12.71 8.08 -28.44
N GLU A 275 13.96 7.62 -28.47
CA GLU A 275 14.29 6.29 -27.99
C GLU A 275 13.96 6.16 -26.50
N LYS A 276 13.31 5.07 -26.13
CA LYS A 276 12.85 4.81 -24.77
C LYS A 276 13.79 3.85 -24.08
N VAL A 277 14.32 4.25 -22.95
CA VAL A 277 14.98 3.37 -21.99
C VAL A 277 13.88 2.87 -21.05
N GLU A 278 13.40 1.64 -21.31
CA GLU A 278 12.32 1.03 -20.53
C GLU A 278 12.92 0.29 -19.33
N GLU A 279 13.05 0.99 -18.22
CA GLU A 279 13.58 0.46 -16.97
C GLU A 279 12.78 1.00 -15.78
N GLU A 280 12.88 0.29 -14.65
CA GLU A 280 12.33 0.76 -13.36
C GLU A 280 12.93 2.12 -12.98
N SER A 281 12.08 3.02 -12.47
CA SER A 281 12.50 4.32 -11.96
C SER A 281 13.61 4.18 -10.90
N PRO A 282 14.77 4.85 -11.05
CA PRO A 282 15.82 4.80 -10.04
C PRO A 282 15.38 5.41 -8.72
N VAL A 283 14.34 6.24 -8.73
CA VAL A 283 13.81 6.93 -7.55
C VAL A 283 13.17 5.95 -6.58
N LYS A 284 12.50 4.91 -7.08
CA LYS A 284 11.93 3.85 -6.22
C LYS A 284 12.94 3.35 -5.21
N ARG A 285 14.11 2.93 -5.66
CA ARG A 285 15.17 2.43 -4.78
C ARG A 285 15.78 3.53 -3.91
N MET A 286 15.95 4.74 -4.44
CA MET A 286 16.50 5.87 -3.67
C MET A 286 15.62 6.25 -2.49
N LYS A 287 14.31 6.23 -2.67
CA LYS A 287 13.29 6.55 -1.67
C LYS A 287 13.17 5.48 -0.59
N THR A 288 13.29 4.20 -0.96
CA THR A 288 13.13 3.07 -0.03
C THR A 288 14.29 2.93 0.95
N ILE A 289 15.50 3.36 0.59
CA ILE A 289 16.65 3.38 1.50
C ILE A 289 16.61 4.72 2.26
N LYS A 290 16.09 4.67 3.47
CA LYS A 290 15.92 5.85 4.33
C LYS A 290 17.26 6.41 4.78
N ASN A 291 17.39 7.73 4.75
CA ASN A 291 18.54 8.40 5.36
C ASN A 291 18.40 8.45 6.90
N ASP A 292 19.45 8.87 7.59
CA ASP A 292 19.46 8.89 9.06
C ASP A 292 18.35 9.77 9.66
N THR A 293 18.01 10.88 9.01
CA THR A 293 16.94 11.78 9.44
C THR A 293 15.57 11.12 9.32
N GLU A 294 15.30 10.42 8.22
CA GLU A 294 14.08 9.67 8.00
C GLU A 294 13.96 8.51 8.99
N ILE A 295 15.05 7.78 9.24
CA ILE A 295 15.08 6.67 10.23
C ILE A 295 14.74 7.18 11.63
N GLU A 296 15.34 8.27 12.07
CA GLU A 296 15.01 8.89 13.36
C GLU A 296 13.58 9.46 13.38
N GLY A 297 13.09 9.92 12.24
CA GLY A 297 11.69 10.30 12.03
C GLY A 297 10.74 9.12 12.29
N PHE A 298 11.00 7.97 11.67
CA PHE A 298 10.22 6.74 11.92
C PHE A 298 10.20 6.35 13.40
N ARG A 299 11.36 6.37 14.07
CA ARG A 299 11.45 6.05 15.50
C ARG A 299 10.60 6.99 16.35
N ARG A 300 10.56 8.29 16.02
CA ARG A 300 9.69 9.27 16.71
C ARG A 300 8.22 9.07 16.37
N ALA A 301 7.88 8.78 15.12
CA ALA A 301 6.51 8.52 14.70
C ALA A 301 5.95 7.26 15.40
N MET A 302 6.72 6.17 15.43
CA MET A 302 6.33 4.94 16.11
C MET A 302 6.19 5.10 17.63
N LEU A 303 7.00 5.96 18.25
CA LEU A 303 6.84 6.29 19.67
C LEU A 303 5.51 7.01 19.94
N LYS A 304 5.16 8.01 19.14
CA LYS A 304 3.90 8.75 19.25
C LYS A 304 2.70 7.84 19.01
N ASP A 305 2.78 7.02 17.97
CA ASP A 305 1.74 6.06 17.65
C ASP A 305 1.56 5.01 18.76
N GLY A 306 2.68 4.53 19.32
CA GLY A 306 2.69 3.61 20.45
C GLY A 306 2.02 4.19 21.69
N VAL A 307 2.21 5.47 21.97
CA VAL A 307 1.50 6.16 23.07
C VAL A 307 -0.01 6.20 22.81
N ALA A 308 -0.44 6.54 21.61
CA ALA A 308 -1.85 6.55 21.22
C ALA A 308 -2.48 5.16 21.32
N LEU A 309 -1.77 4.13 20.83
CA LEU A 309 -2.21 2.73 20.90
C LEU A 309 -2.28 2.21 22.35
N ALA A 310 -1.32 2.54 23.21
CA ALA A 310 -1.35 2.16 24.62
C ALA A 310 -2.56 2.75 25.33
N LYS A 311 -2.86 4.04 25.12
CA LYS A 311 -4.07 4.70 25.66
C LYS A 311 -5.34 4.05 25.13
N PHE A 312 -5.38 3.75 23.84
CA PHE A 312 -6.53 3.08 23.22
C PHE A 312 -6.75 1.67 23.77
N LEU A 313 -5.71 0.85 23.87
CA LEU A 313 -5.82 -0.53 24.37
C LEU A 313 -6.20 -0.57 25.87
N HIS A 314 -5.70 0.38 26.66
CA HIS A 314 -6.13 0.56 28.04
C HIS A 314 -7.64 0.89 28.15
N TRP A 315 -8.14 1.76 27.29
CA TRP A 315 -9.55 2.16 27.23
C TRP A 315 -10.46 1.06 26.66
N LEU A 316 -10.01 0.24 25.70
CA LEU A 316 -10.85 -0.60 24.84
C LEU A 316 -11.68 -1.63 25.62
N LYS A 317 -11.04 -2.52 26.40
CA LYS A 317 -11.75 -3.63 27.07
C LYS A 317 -12.81 -3.11 28.08
N PRO A 318 -12.50 -2.17 28.98
CA PRO A 318 -13.52 -1.58 29.86
C PRO A 318 -14.68 -0.91 29.10
N ALA A 319 -14.40 -0.26 27.97
CA ALA A 319 -15.43 0.38 27.16
C ALA A 319 -16.37 -0.64 26.48
N VAL A 320 -15.82 -1.75 26.00
CA VAL A 320 -16.61 -2.84 25.41
C VAL A 320 -17.45 -3.55 26.48
N GLU A 321 -16.91 -3.78 27.68
CA GLU A 321 -17.64 -4.35 28.80
C GLU A 321 -18.80 -3.45 29.25
N ALA A 322 -18.61 -2.12 29.20
CA ALA A 322 -19.68 -1.15 29.52
C ALA A 322 -20.77 -1.12 28.42
N GLY A 323 -20.51 -1.64 27.22
CA GLY A 323 -21.42 -1.72 26.10
C GLY A 323 -21.50 -0.44 25.27
N GLY A 324 -22.11 -0.56 24.07
CA GLY A 324 -22.35 0.57 23.17
C GLY A 324 -21.21 0.89 22.23
N GLN A 325 -20.11 0.11 22.23
CA GLN A 325 -19.03 0.26 21.26
C GLN A 325 -19.32 -0.56 20.00
N THR A 326 -18.97 -0.01 18.86
CA THR A 326 -19.05 -0.63 17.53
C THR A 326 -17.70 -0.56 16.83
N GLU A 327 -17.54 -1.26 15.71
CA GLU A 327 -16.32 -1.22 14.90
C GLU A 327 -15.97 0.22 14.50
N MET A 328 -16.96 1.01 14.04
CA MET A 328 -16.76 2.42 13.69
C MET A 328 -16.45 3.29 14.92
N SER A 329 -17.09 3.05 16.06
CA SER A 329 -16.87 3.88 17.24
C SER A 329 -15.46 3.73 17.82
N ILE A 330 -14.89 2.53 17.77
CA ILE A 330 -13.52 2.29 18.24
C ILE A 330 -12.48 2.86 17.28
N ASP A 331 -12.73 2.84 15.98
CA ASP A 331 -11.89 3.51 14.98
C ASP A 331 -11.83 5.03 15.25
N GLN A 332 -12.99 5.66 15.43
CA GLN A 332 -13.07 7.09 15.79
C GLN A 332 -12.30 7.39 17.08
N LYS A 333 -12.37 6.49 18.06
CA LYS A 333 -11.64 6.66 19.33
C LYS A 333 -10.13 6.54 19.17
N LEU A 334 -9.65 5.57 18.37
CA LEU A 334 -8.23 5.43 18.09
C LEU A 334 -7.70 6.65 17.32
N THR A 335 -8.43 7.09 16.31
CA THR A 335 -8.09 8.30 15.55
C THR A 335 -8.03 9.53 16.45
N ALA A 336 -8.94 9.66 17.42
CA ALA A 336 -8.89 10.75 18.42
C ALA A 336 -7.59 10.71 19.24
N PHE A 337 -7.17 9.55 19.76
CA PHE A 337 -5.90 9.43 20.49
C PHE A 337 -4.67 9.71 19.63
N ARG A 338 -4.68 9.32 18.36
CA ARG A 338 -3.62 9.64 17.41
C ARG A 338 -3.55 11.14 17.12
N SER A 339 -4.70 11.81 16.98
CA SER A 339 -4.78 13.25 16.71
C SER A 339 -4.28 14.12 17.87
N GLU A 340 -4.20 13.58 19.08
CA GLU A 340 -3.58 14.25 20.23
C GLU A 340 -2.04 14.27 20.16
N GLN A 341 -1.44 13.43 19.32
CA GLN A 341 0.00 13.31 19.24
C GLN A 341 0.61 14.44 18.40
N PRO A 342 1.80 14.93 18.77
CA PRO A 342 2.49 15.96 17.99
C PRO A 342 2.74 15.51 16.54
N LEU A 343 2.64 16.45 15.59
CA LEU A 343 2.90 16.23 14.17
C LEU A 343 1.91 15.27 13.47
N TYR A 344 0.82 14.87 14.11
CA TYR A 344 -0.24 14.11 13.45
C TYR A 344 -0.83 14.92 12.29
N ARG A 345 -1.07 14.24 11.16
CA ARG A 345 -1.65 14.82 9.95
C ARG A 345 -2.95 14.14 9.55
N ASP A 346 -2.95 12.82 9.48
CA ASP A 346 -4.10 12.01 9.05
C ASP A 346 -3.90 10.53 9.43
N ILE A 347 -4.84 9.67 9.07
CA ILE A 347 -4.65 8.23 9.03
C ILE A 347 -3.80 7.86 7.80
N SER A 348 -3.06 6.74 7.86
CA SER A 348 -2.24 6.27 6.72
C SER A 348 -3.02 5.35 5.77
N PHE A 349 -4.13 4.80 6.23
CA PHE A 349 -5.14 4.04 5.48
C PHE A 349 -6.41 3.92 6.33
N ASP A 350 -7.54 3.56 5.70
CA ASP A 350 -8.79 3.35 6.42
C ASP A 350 -8.67 2.19 7.41
N THR A 351 -9.02 2.43 8.67
CA THR A 351 -8.85 1.46 9.74
C THR A 351 -9.65 0.18 9.49
N ILE A 352 -8.99 -0.95 9.60
CA ILE A 352 -9.62 -2.27 9.58
C ILE A 352 -9.92 -2.66 11.02
N ALA A 353 -11.17 -2.51 11.44
CA ALA A 353 -11.65 -2.90 12.77
C ALA A 353 -12.63 -4.06 12.62
N GLY A 354 -12.12 -5.26 12.39
CA GLY A 354 -12.94 -6.46 12.09
C GLY A 354 -13.24 -7.27 13.36
N TYR A 355 -14.47 -7.20 13.87
CA TYR A 355 -14.90 -8.01 15.00
C TYR A 355 -15.41 -9.38 14.54
N GLN A 356 -14.89 -10.46 15.15
CA GLN A 356 -15.28 -11.85 14.86
C GLN A 356 -15.21 -12.15 13.35
N ALA A 357 -16.32 -12.48 12.70
CA ALA A 357 -16.37 -12.85 11.29
C ALA A 357 -15.86 -11.77 10.33
N HIS A 358 -16.03 -10.49 10.65
CA HIS A 358 -15.50 -9.38 9.87
C HIS A 358 -13.96 -9.37 9.84
N GLY A 359 -13.30 -9.87 10.90
CA GLY A 359 -11.84 -10.05 10.92
C GLY A 359 -11.33 -11.06 9.89
N ALA A 360 -12.18 -11.91 9.32
CA ALA A 360 -11.82 -12.80 8.23
C ALA A 360 -11.79 -12.13 6.85
N ILE A 361 -12.33 -10.93 6.73
CA ILE A 361 -12.26 -10.09 5.53
C ILE A 361 -10.97 -9.27 5.63
N VAL A 362 -9.95 -9.63 4.86
CA VAL A 362 -8.56 -9.15 5.04
C VAL A 362 -8.47 -7.63 5.04
N HIS A 363 -9.15 -6.96 4.11
CA HIS A 363 -9.27 -5.50 4.00
C HIS A 363 -10.71 -5.07 4.28
N TYR A 364 -11.21 -5.42 5.47
CA TYR A 364 -12.54 -5.00 5.92
C TYR A 364 -12.54 -3.52 6.27
N GLU A 365 -13.53 -2.81 5.77
CA GLU A 365 -13.83 -1.42 6.17
C GLU A 365 -15.27 -1.38 6.66
N ALA A 366 -15.45 -0.95 7.91
CA ALA A 366 -16.77 -0.79 8.50
C ALA A 366 -17.49 0.41 7.88
N THR A 367 -18.71 0.18 7.39
CA THR A 367 -19.62 1.24 6.88
C THR A 367 -20.84 1.32 7.79
N ALA A 368 -21.66 2.34 7.60
CA ALA A 368 -22.92 2.47 8.37
C ALA A 368 -23.85 1.25 8.22
N GLU A 369 -23.76 0.53 7.10
CA GLU A 369 -24.55 -0.66 6.79
C GLU A 369 -23.96 -1.93 7.39
N THR A 370 -22.63 -2.01 7.54
CA THR A 370 -21.92 -3.21 8.00
C THR A 370 -21.48 -3.14 9.45
N ASP A 371 -21.49 -1.95 10.07
CA ASP A 371 -21.04 -1.71 11.44
C ASP A 371 -21.80 -2.56 12.46
N ILE A 372 -21.09 -3.28 13.31
CA ILE A 372 -21.67 -4.15 14.33
C ILE A 372 -21.19 -3.80 15.74
N PRO A 373 -22.03 -4.06 16.75
CA PRO A 373 -21.65 -3.85 18.15
C PRO A 373 -20.60 -4.87 18.60
N LEU A 374 -19.58 -4.40 19.32
CA LEU A 374 -18.59 -5.23 19.99
C LEU A 374 -19.18 -5.80 21.28
N LYS A 375 -18.82 -7.05 21.58
CA LYS A 375 -19.16 -7.73 22.84
C LYS A 375 -17.89 -8.15 23.58
N PRO A 376 -17.95 -8.34 24.92
CA PRO A 376 -16.79 -8.78 25.71
C PRO A 376 -16.53 -10.30 25.51
N GLU A 377 -16.32 -10.73 24.27
CA GLU A 377 -16.02 -12.09 23.84
C GLU A 377 -15.34 -12.08 22.47
N GLY A 378 -14.56 -13.12 22.15
CA GLY A 378 -13.98 -13.35 20.84
C GLY A 378 -12.87 -12.37 20.47
N PHE A 379 -12.55 -12.32 19.18
CA PHE A 379 -11.47 -11.51 18.62
C PHE A 379 -11.94 -10.24 17.94
N LEU A 380 -11.19 -9.17 18.19
CA LEU A 380 -11.12 -7.97 17.35
C LEU A 380 -9.78 -7.98 16.62
N LEU A 381 -9.79 -8.00 15.28
CA LEU A 381 -8.64 -7.70 14.46
C LEU A 381 -8.65 -6.19 14.19
N LEU A 382 -7.61 -5.50 14.63
CA LEU A 382 -7.46 -4.05 14.48
C LEU A 382 -6.16 -3.75 13.73
N ASP A 383 -6.31 -3.30 12.48
CA ASP A 383 -5.22 -2.87 11.62
C ASP A 383 -5.39 -1.39 11.31
N SER A 384 -4.37 -0.59 11.57
CA SER A 384 -4.48 0.86 11.52
C SER A 384 -3.11 1.54 11.46
N GLY A 385 -3.11 2.76 10.96
CA GLY A 385 -1.89 3.55 10.91
C GLY A 385 -2.17 5.05 10.87
N ALA A 386 -1.11 5.82 11.02
CA ALA A 386 -1.17 7.29 10.99
C ALA A 386 -0.08 7.89 10.11
N GLN A 387 -0.39 9.03 9.53
CA GLN A 387 0.55 9.94 8.91
C GLN A 387 0.99 10.97 9.94
N TYR A 388 2.23 10.87 10.39
CA TYR A 388 2.91 11.94 11.12
C TYR A 388 3.87 12.66 10.16
N LEU A 389 4.11 13.95 10.39
CA LEU A 389 5.01 14.71 9.52
C LEU A 389 6.43 14.11 9.45
N ASP A 390 6.85 13.37 10.46
CA ASP A 390 8.15 12.71 10.55
C ASP A 390 8.14 11.20 10.24
N GLY A 391 6.98 10.61 9.88
CA GLY A 391 6.90 9.21 9.47
C GLY A 391 5.48 8.69 9.33
N THR A 392 5.34 7.55 8.65
CA THR A 392 4.10 6.82 8.45
C THR A 392 4.09 5.58 9.34
N THR A 393 2.96 5.24 9.97
CA THR A 393 2.83 4.04 10.78
C THR A 393 1.83 3.06 10.17
N ASP A 394 2.06 1.79 10.47
CA ASP A 394 1.25 0.64 10.07
C ASP A 394 1.40 -0.45 11.12
N VAL A 395 0.30 -0.90 11.70
CA VAL A 395 0.31 -1.89 12.79
C VAL A 395 -0.99 -2.66 12.88
N THR A 396 -0.90 -3.97 12.99
CA THR A 396 -2.05 -4.83 13.31
C THR A 396 -1.88 -5.49 14.67
N ARG A 397 -2.98 -5.49 15.44
CA ARG A 397 -3.13 -6.33 16.63
C ARG A 397 -4.45 -7.08 16.58
N THR A 398 -4.41 -8.36 16.91
CA THR A 398 -5.61 -9.16 17.21
C THR A 398 -5.78 -9.23 18.70
N ILE A 399 -6.93 -8.80 19.20
CA ILE A 399 -7.19 -8.56 20.62
C ILE A 399 -8.34 -9.49 21.08
N ALA A 400 -8.11 -10.26 22.12
CA ALA A 400 -9.17 -11.01 22.78
C ALA A 400 -9.99 -10.05 23.65
N LEU A 401 -11.24 -9.79 23.28
CA LEU A 401 -12.15 -8.92 24.04
C LEU A 401 -12.75 -9.60 25.28
N GLY A 402 -12.61 -10.92 25.40
CA GLY A 402 -13.09 -11.73 26.51
C GLY A 402 -12.81 -13.22 26.23
N PRO A 403 -13.70 -14.16 26.61
CA PRO A 403 -13.52 -15.57 26.37
C PRO A 403 -13.33 -15.90 24.89
N ILE A 404 -12.38 -16.77 24.58
CA ILE A 404 -12.04 -17.24 23.25
C ILE A 404 -11.95 -18.78 23.22
N THR A 405 -12.14 -19.38 22.04
CA THR A 405 -12.09 -20.81 21.83
C THR A 405 -10.66 -21.34 21.72
N ASP A 406 -10.49 -22.66 21.86
CA ASP A 406 -9.18 -23.29 21.66
C ASP A 406 -8.71 -23.20 20.18
N GLU A 407 -9.66 -23.19 19.21
CA GLU A 407 -9.36 -22.92 17.81
C GLU A 407 -8.75 -21.52 17.64
N GLN A 408 -9.35 -20.52 18.26
CA GLN A 408 -8.86 -19.14 18.24
C GLN A 408 -7.45 -19.03 18.85
N LYS A 409 -7.21 -19.65 19.98
CA LYS A 409 -5.87 -19.67 20.63
C LYS A 409 -4.83 -20.33 19.74
N LYS A 410 -5.16 -21.47 19.14
CA LYS A 410 -4.25 -22.20 18.24
C LYS A 410 -3.88 -21.35 17.03
N ILE A 411 -4.87 -20.77 16.35
CA ILE A 411 -4.66 -19.93 15.17
C ILE A 411 -3.83 -18.69 15.53
N TYR A 412 -4.17 -18.01 16.63
CA TYR A 412 -3.41 -16.85 17.11
C TYR A 412 -1.93 -17.20 17.35
N THR A 413 -1.66 -18.31 18.04
CA THR A 413 -0.30 -18.73 18.35
C THR A 413 0.49 -19.10 17.10
N LEU A 414 -0.14 -19.71 16.08
CA LEU A 414 0.51 -19.99 14.79
C LEU A 414 0.89 -18.71 14.04
N VAL A 415 0.01 -17.70 14.05
CA VAL A 415 0.31 -16.40 13.44
C VAL A 415 1.45 -15.70 14.17
N LEU A 416 1.40 -15.68 15.51
CA LEU A 416 2.48 -15.11 16.34
C LEU A 416 3.83 -15.80 16.09
N LYS A 417 3.87 -17.12 15.95
CA LYS A 417 5.11 -17.84 15.61
C LYS A 417 5.67 -17.37 14.27
N GLY A 418 4.81 -17.24 13.24
CA GLY A 418 5.23 -16.75 11.94
C GLY A 418 5.81 -15.35 12.00
N HIS A 419 5.16 -14.44 12.72
CA HIS A 419 5.65 -13.10 12.99
C HIS A 419 7.01 -13.10 13.68
N ILE A 420 7.16 -13.83 14.78
CA ILE A 420 8.43 -13.91 15.52
C ILE A 420 9.56 -14.48 14.66
N GLN A 421 9.30 -15.45 13.79
CA GLN A 421 10.33 -16.06 12.94
C GLN A 421 10.89 -15.08 11.89
N ILE A 422 10.11 -14.14 11.40
CA ILE A 422 10.61 -13.04 10.57
C ILE A 422 11.48 -12.11 11.43
N GLU A 423 10.99 -11.64 12.56
CA GLU A 423 11.70 -10.73 13.47
C GLU A 423 13.07 -11.27 13.91
N LEU A 424 13.17 -12.59 14.15
CA LEU A 424 14.42 -13.25 14.54
C LEU A 424 15.40 -13.47 13.37
N CYS A 425 14.94 -13.32 12.12
CA CYS A 425 15.75 -13.71 10.96
C CYS A 425 17.00 -12.84 10.82
N LYS A 426 18.11 -13.51 10.50
CA LYS A 426 19.35 -12.90 10.04
C LYS A 426 19.61 -13.39 8.62
N PHE A 427 19.95 -12.50 7.70
CA PHE A 427 20.03 -12.85 6.28
C PHE A 427 21.14 -12.07 5.55
N PRO A 428 21.72 -12.63 4.46
CA PRO A 428 22.69 -11.92 3.65
C PRO A 428 22.09 -10.67 2.99
N SER A 429 22.86 -9.58 2.97
CA SER A 429 22.46 -8.37 2.21
C SER A 429 22.21 -8.70 0.75
N GLY A 430 21.11 -8.20 0.19
CA GLY A 430 20.69 -8.49 -1.17
C GLY A 430 19.78 -9.71 -1.32
N SER A 431 19.43 -10.40 -0.23
CA SER A 431 18.37 -11.41 -0.25
C SER A 431 17.05 -10.79 -0.68
N SER A 432 16.27 -11.52 -1.46
CA SER A 432 14.88 -11.16 -1.77
C SER A 432 13.96 -11.48 -0.59
N GLY A 433 12.94 -10.68 -0.35
CA GLY A 433 11.92 -10.99 0.65
C GLY A 433 11.18 -12.30 0.40
N THR A 434 11.10 -12.76 -0.86
CA THR A 434 10.55 -14.09 -1.21
C THR A 434 11.31 -15.23 -0.53
N GLN A 435 12.62 -15.08 -0.32
CA GLN A 435 13.42 -16.09 0.37
C GLN A 435 13.10 -16.18 1.86
N LEU A 436 12.61 -15.09 2.47
CA LEU A 436 12.27 -15.02 3.89
C LEU A 436 10.81 -15.39 4.19
N ASP A 437 9.91 -15.23 3.23
CA ASP A 437 8.47 -15.42 3.39
C ASP A 437 8.08 -16.78 4.00
N ILE A 438 8.82 -17.85 3.65
CA ILE A 438 8.59 -19.19 4.19
C ILE A 438 8.70 -19.25 5.72
N LEU A 439 9.50 -18.37 6.35
CA LEU A 439 9.65 -18.33 7.80
C LEU A 439 8.33 -18.02 8.50
N ALA A 440 7.55 -17.10 7.94
CA ALA A 440 6.22 -16.76 8.44
C ALA A 440 5.20 -17.91 8.25
N ARG A 441 5.36 -18.74 7.21
CA ARG A 441 4.34 -19.72 6.79
C ARG A 441 4.57 -21.14 7.27
N LYS A 442 5.81 -21.52 7.57
CA LYS A 442 6.21 -22.93 7.79
C LYS A 442 5.37 -23.68 8.82
N ASP A 443 5.04 -23.04 9.95
CA ASP A 443 4.26 -23.66 11.01
C ASP A 443 2.77 -23.72 10.68
N MET A 444 2.24 -22.73 9.94
CA MET A 444 0.90 -22.74 9.39
C MET A 444 0.71 -23.86 8.36
N TRP A 445 1.68 -24.04 7.46
CA TRP A 445 1.62 -25.09 6.42
C TRP A 445 1.63 -26.51 7.01
N ARG A 446 2.30 -26.73 8.15
CA ARG A 446 2.23 -28.00 8.87
C ARG A 446 0.81 -28.37 9.31
N GLU A 447 -0.02 -27.36 9.55
CA GLU A 447 -1.43 -27.52 9.91
C GLU A 447 -2.37 -27.43 8.70
N GLY A 448 -1.83 -27.33 7.47
CA GLY A 448 -2.64 -27.19 6.25
C GLY A 448 -3.28 -25.79 6.10
N LEU A 449 -2.76 -24.79 6.79
CA LEU A 449 -3.25 -23.40 6.77
C LEU A 449 -2.32 -22.50 5.96
N ASN A 450 -2.90 -21.51 5.31
CA ASN A 450 -2.16 -20.53 4.50
C ASN A 450 -2.90 -19.19 4.45
N TYR A 451 -2.19 -18.14 4.09
CA TYR A 451 -2.76 -16.83 3.68
C TYR A 451 -2.22 -16.46 2.31
N LEU A 452 -2.99 -15.70 1.55
CA LEU A 452 -2.71 -15.43 0.13
C LEU A 452 -2.22 -13.99 -0.14
N HIS A 453 -2.19 -13.12 0.86
CA HIS A 453 -1.58 -11.80 0.76
C HIS A 453 -0.06 -11.85 1.02
N GLY A 454 0.63 -10.72 0.81
CA GLY A 454 2.06 -10.59 1.15
C GLY A 454 2.27 -10.63 2.66
N THR A 455 3.45 -11.09 3.09
CA THR A 455 3.86 -11.07 4.50
C THR A 455 4.36 -9.69 4.92
N GLY A 456 4.77 -8.86 3.97
CA GLY A 456 5.21 -7.49 4.27
C GLY A 456 5.55 -6.68 3.04
N HIS A 457 5.52 -5.36 3.22
CA HIS A 457 5.79 -4.33 2.21
C HIS A 457 6.59 -3.19 2.81
N GLY A 458 7.24 -2.37 1.97
CA GLY A 458 7.87 -1.14 2.42
C GLY A 458 6.85 -0.10 2.91
N VAL A 459 7.32 0.84 3.72
CA VAL A 459 6.54 1.97 4.22
C VAL A 459 7.23 3.29 3.89
N GLY A 460 6.50 4.24 3.32
CA GLY A 460 7.02 5.55 2.94
C GLY A 460 7.22 6.49 4.14
N THR A 461 8.09 7.49 3.99
CA THR A 461 8.33 8.52 5.02
C THR A 461 7.36 9.68 4.81
N TYR A 462 6.26 9.73 5.56
CA TYR A 462 5.16 10.64 5.32
C TYR A 462 4.78 10.63 3.84
N LEU A 463 4.52 9.43 3.35
CA LEU A 463 4.13 9.08 1.98
C LEU A 463 3.19 7.85 2.03
N ASN A 464 3.11 7.12 0.93
CA ASN A 464 2.26 5.93 0.83
C ASN A 464 2.62 4.90 1.90
N VAL A 465 1.63 4.36 2.58
CA VAL A 465 1.82 3.26 3.53
C VAL A 465 2.39 2.02 2.83
N HIS A 466 1.93 1.73 1.63
CA HIS A 466 2.48 0.68 0.77
C HIS A 466 3.56 1.27 -0.15
N GLU A 467 4.81 0.97 0.13
CA GLU A 467 5.96 1.40 -0.67
C GLU A 467 6.67 0.20 -1.28
N GLY A 468 6.85 0.20 -2.58
CA GLY A 468 7.67 -0.79 -3.29
C GLY A 468 9.07 -0.25 -3.64
N PRO A 469 9.95 -1.07 -4.27
CA PRO A 469 9.65 -2.36 -4.92
C PRO A 469 9.84 -3.61 -4.04
N HIS A 470 10.49 -3.49 -2.86
CA HIS A 470 10.78 -4.61 -1.99
C HIS A 470 9.54 -5.09 -1.21
N GLN A 471 9.40 -6.39 -1.10
CA GLN A 471 8.29 -7.04 -0.39
C GLN A 471 8.73 -8.38 0.18
N ILE A 472 8.14 -8.79 1.30
CA ILE A 472 8.22 -10.18 1.81
C ILE A 472 6.93 -10.87 1.35
N ARG A 473 7.04 -11.82 0.40
CA ARG A 473 5.87 -12.49 -0.16
C ARG A 473 6.24 -13.78 -0.87
N MET A 474 5.23 -14.64 -1.05
CA MET A 474 5.40 -15.96 -1.67
C MET A 474 5.76 -15.87 -3.17
N ASP A 475 5.16 -14.92 -3.88
CA ASP A 475 5.47 -14.70 -5.29
C ASP A 475 6.87 -14.10 -5.44
N TRP A 476 7.60 -14.54 -6.47
CA TRP A 476 8.94 -14.04 -6.72
C TRP A 476 8.98 -12.53 -6.95
N LYS A 477 9.80 -11.86 -6.15
CA LYS A 477 10.18 -10.45 -6.31
C LYS A 477 11.71 -10.35 -6.31
N SER A 478 12.27 -9.78 -7.36
CA SER A 478 13.73 -9.65 -7.52
C SER A 478 14.32 -8.52 -6.69
N ALA A 479 13.51 -7.58 -6.19
CA ALA A 479 13.98 -6.45 -5.41
C ALA A 479 14.66 -6.92 -4.12
N PRO A 480 15.93 -6.52 -3.87
CA PRO A 480 16.67 -6.96 -2.69
C PRO A 480 16.23 -6.21 -1.44
N LEU A 481 16.34 -6.88 -0.30
CA LEU A 481 16.26 -6.25 1.02
C LEU A 481 17.62 -5.67 1.37
N LEU A 482 17.67 -4.37 1.69
CA LEU A 482 18.89 -3.62 1.97
C LEU A 482 18.79 -2.87 3.30
N ALA A 483 19.94 -2.61 3.94
CA ALA A 483 19.98 -1.78 5.14
C ALA A 483 19.42 -0.37 4.87
N GLY A 484 18.64 0.15 5.82
CA GLY A 484 17.93 1.43 5.71
C GLY A 484 16.51 1.32 5.12
N MET A 485 16.09 0.15 4.64
CA MET A 485 14.71 -0.07 4.22
C MET A 485 13.81 -0.35 5.41
N THR A 486 12.58 0.16 5.35
CA THR A 486 11.47 -0.25 6.22
C THR A 486 10.68 -1.36 5.55
N VAL A 487 10.14 -2.29 6.31
CA VAL A 487 9.26 -3.35 5.81
C VAL A 487 8.30 -3.78 6.90
N THR A 488 7.04 -4.08 6.55
CA THR A 488 6.10 -4.68 7.50
C THR A 488 6.33 -6.18 7.64
N ASP A 489 5.82 -6.75 8.71
CA ASP A 489 5.79 -8.18 9.00
C ASP A 489 4.39 -8.52 9.55
N GLU A 490 3.51 -8.98 8.66
CA GLU A 490 2.06 -9.06 8.89
C GLU A 490 1.43 -10.41 8.49
N PRO A 491 1.96 -11.54 8.94
CA PRO A 491 1.32 -12.83 8.68
C PRO A 491 -0.10 -12.87 9.27
N GLY A 492 -0.98 -13.65 8.62
CA GLY A 492 -2.36 -13.79 9.09
C GLY A 492 -2.98 -15.13 8.75
N ILE A 493 -4.11 -15.44 9.36
CA ILE A 493 -4.99 -16.56 9.00
C ILE A 493 -6.44 -16.07 9.10
N TYR A 494 -7.24 -16.38 8.10
CA TYR A 494 -8.61 -15.88 7.94
C TYR A 494 -9.56 -17.04 7.71
N LEU A 495 -10.49 -17.25 8.66
CA LEU A 495 -11.50 -18.32 8.60
C LEU A 495 -12.85 -17.69 8.28
N ALA A 496 -13.24 -17.75 7.01
CA ALA A 496 -14.47 -17.12 6.51
C ALA A 496 -15.69 -17.46 7.37
N GLY A 497 -16.48 -16.46 7.75
CA GLY A 497 -17.64 -16.59 8.61
C GLY A 497 -17.34 -16.89 10.08
N LYS A 498 -16.06 -16.95 10.49
CA LYS A 498 -15.66 -17.21 11.89
C LYS A 498 -14.87 -16.05 12.48
N PHE A 499 -13.61 -15.90 12.09
CA PHE A 499 -12.71 -14.85 12.59
C PHE A 499 -11.43 -14.76 11.74
N GLY A 500 -10.69 -13.69 11.90
CA GLY A 500 -9.33 -13.52 11.36
C GLY A 500 -8.33 -13.20 12.45
N VAL A 501 -7.07 -13.51 12.20
CA VAL A 501 -5.92 -13.13 13.02
C VAL A 501 -4.84 -12.56 12.12
N ARG A 502 -4.34 -11.36 12.42
CA ARG A 502 -3.12 -10.75 11.88
C ARG A 502 -2.36 -10.11 13.02
N ILE A 503 -1.05 -10.25 13.02
CA ILE A 503 -0.13 -9.59 13.96
C ILE A 503 0.94 -8.94 13.11
N GLU A 504 1.14 -7.64 13.31
CA GLU A 504 2.02 -6.86 12.47
C GLU A 504 2.86 -5.87 13.23
N ASN A 505 4.11 -5.77 12.83
CA ASN A 505 5.04 -4.68 13.15
C ASN A 505 5.62 -4.09 11.86
N THR A 506 5.96 -2.80 11.90
CA THR A 506 6.88 -2.19 10.95
C THR A 506 8.31 -2.36 11.44
N LEU A 507 9.19 -2.86 10.58
CA LEU A 507 10.58 -3.19 10.86
C LEU A 507 11.52 -2.28 10.08
N LEU A 508 12.68 -1.99 10.66
CA LEU A 508 13.83 -1.39 9.97
C LEU A 508 14.88 -2.46 9.69
N ILE A 509 15.37 -2.52 8.47
CA ILE A 509 16.50 -3.41 8.11
C ILE A 509 17.80 -2.72 8.50
N THR A 510 18.58 -3.38 9.35
CA THR A 510 19.86 -2.86 9.87
C THR A 510 21.01 -3.82 9.62
N PRO A 511 22.27 -3.35 9.58
CA PRO A 511 23.43 -4.23 9.55
C PRO A 511 23.49 -5.11 10.81
N TYR A 512 23.84 -6.40 10.63
CA TYR A 512 24.06 -7.33 11.73
C TYR A 512 25.55 -7.64 11.90
N ILE A 513 26.14 -8.40 10.98
CA ILE A 513 27.54 -8.79 11.03
C ILE A 513 28.15 -8.85 9.63
N LYS A 514 29.43 -8.51 9.52
CA LYS A 514 30.21 -8.70 8.28
C LYS A 514 31.19 -9.86 8.48
N THR A 515 31.17 -10.81 7.57
CA THR A 515 32.03 -11.99 7.57
C THR A 515 32.73 -12.17 6.23
N GLU A 516 33.51 -13.22 6.06
CA GLU A 516 34.06 -13.63 4.75
C GLU A 516 32.99 -13.95 3.71
N TYR A 517 31.75 -14.28 4.13
CA TYR A 517 30.58 -14.55 3.27
C TYR A 517 29.79 -13.28 2.93
N GLY A 518 30.22 -12.10 3.37
CA GLY A 518 29.60 -10.82 3.08
C GLY A 518 28.93 -10.14 4.27
N GLN A 519 28.12 -9.14 3.97
CA GLN A 519 27.34 -8.40 4.96
C GLN A 519 26.03 -9.16 5.25
N PHE A 520 25.75 -9.40 6.53
CA PHE A 520 24.44 -9.88 6.99
C PHE A 520 23.63 -8.75 7.60
N LEU A 521 22.32 -8.87 7.49
CA LEU A 521 21.33 -7.92 7.96
C LEU A 521 20.41 -8.56 9.00
N GLN A 522 19.70 -7.72 9.73
CA GLN A 522 18.69 -8.10 10.71
C GLN A 522 17.56 -7.08 10.70
N PHE A 523 16.50 -7.38 11.42
CA PHE A 523 15.39 -6.47 11.66
C PHE A 523 15.50 -5.80 13.04
N GLU A 524 15.12 -4.52 13.10
CA GLU A 524 14.82 -3.74 14.29
C GLU A 524 13.32 -3.48 14.31
N SER A 525 12.60 -3.93 15.33
CA SER A 525 11.17 -3.61 15.50
C SER A 525 11.00 -2.13 15.78
N LEU A 526 10.33 -1.41 14.90
CA LEU A 526 10.00 0.01 15.10
C LEU A 526 8.67 0.20 15.84
N THR A 527 7.68 -0.67 15.60
CA THR A 527 6.36 -0.62 16.23
C THR A 527 6.45 -0.82 17.73
N LEU A 528 5.82 0.08 18.48
CA LEU A 528 5.79 0.06 19.94
C LEU A 528 4.35 -0.18 20.42
N CYS A 529 3.89 -1.42 20.37
CA CYS A 529 2.53 -1.81 20.78
C CYS A 529 2.55 -3.19 21.44
N PRO A 530 1.96 -3.40 22.63
CA PRO A 530 1.89 -4.72 23.22
C PRO A 530 1.19 -5.73 22.31
N ILE A 531 1.69 -6.96 22.30
CA ILE A 531 1.03 -8.12 21.70
C ILE A 531 0.18 -8.78 22.78
N ASP A 532 -1.11 -9.03 22.51
CA ASP A 532 -2.01 -9.65 23.51
C ASP A 532 -1.53 -11.07 23.83
N THR A 533 -1.18 -11.32 25.10
CA THR A 533 -0.70 -12.63 25.54
C THR A 533 -1.83 -13.57 25.94
N THR A 534 -3.06 -13.06 26.10
CA THR A 534 -4.24 -13.86 26.50
C THR A 534 -4.49 -15.07 25.59
N PRO A 535 -4.36 -14.95 24.24
CA PRO A 535 -4.64 -16.07 23.35
C PRO A 535 -3.49 -17.07 23.21
N ILE A 536 -2.32 -16.82 23.79
CA ILE A 536 -1.12 -17.61 23.53
C ILE A 536 -1.20 -18.99 24.20
N ILE A 537 -0.98 -20.04 23.42
CA ILE A 537 -0.67 -21.39 23.94
C ILE A 537 0.83 -21.47 24.12
N ILE A 538 1.28 -21.27 25.36
CA ILE A 538 2.73 -21.10 25.70
C ILE A 538 3.54 -22.32 25.26
N GLU A 539 2.98 -23.52 25.37
CA GLU A 539 3.63 -24.79 25.01
C GLU A 539 3.94 -24.91 23.51
N MET A 540 3.26 -24.14 22.66
CA MET A 540 3.53 -24.09 21.22
C MET A 540 4.74 -23.21 20.87
N LEU A 541 5.15 -22.30 21.76
CA LEU A 541 6.30 -21.42 21.55
C LEU A 541 7.60 -22.11 21.97
N SER A 542 8.64 -21.97 21.14
CA SER A 542 10.00 -22.33 21.53
C SER A 542 10.55 -21.41 22.63
N PRO A 543 11.60 -21.82 23.36
CA PRO A 543 12.25 -20.92 24.32
C PRO A 543 12.74 -19.60 23.69
N GLU A 544 13.24 -19.64 22.45
CA GLU A 544 13.71 -18.47 21.71
C GLU A 544 12.55 -17.53 21.34
N GLU A 545 11.42 -18.08 20.90
CA GLU A 545 10.22 -17.31 20.59
C GLU A 545 9.65 -16.62 21.83
N ARG A 546 9.62 -17.31 22.98
CA ARG A 546 9.22 -16.70 24.26
C ARG A 546 10.18 -15.60 24.70
N GLN A 547 11.48 -15.82 24.56
CA GLN A 547 12.47 -14.81 24.91
C GLN A 547 12.31 -13.57 24.05
N TRP A 548 12.13 -13.75 22.73
CA TRP A 548 11.88 -12.63 21.83
C TRP A 548 10.67 -11.79 22.28
N LEU A 549 9.53 -12.44 22.57
CA LEU A 549 8.31 -11.74 23.01
C LEU A 549 8.53 -10.98 24.32
N ASN A 550 9.21 -11.59 25.29
CA ASN A 550 9.52 -10.94 26.56
C ASN A 550 10.45 -9.73 26.38
N ASP A 551 11.47 -9.85 25.53
CA ASP A 551 12.39 -8.75 25.21
C ASP A 551 11.66 -7.62 24.46
N TYR A 552 10.80 -7.95 23.50
CA TYR A 552 9.97 -6.99 22.78
C TYR A 552 9.03 -6.24 23.74
N HIS A 553 8.34 -6.94 24.62
CA HIS A 553 7.47 -6.33 25.62
C HIS A 553 8.25 -5.44 26.60
N GLN A 554 9.44 -5.85 27.02
CA GLN A 554 10.28 -5.02 27.88
C GLN A 554 10.72 -3.72 27.16
N MET A 555 11.06 -3.81 25.87
CA MET A 555 11.36 -2.65 25.04
C MET A 555 10.15 -1.72 24.94
N VAL A 556 8.99 -2.25 24.60
CA VAL A 556 7.72 -1.48 24.52
C VAL A 556 7.45 -0.74 25.82
N TYR A 557 7.51 -1.45 26.95
CA TYR A 557 7.31 -0.85 28.27
C TYR A 557 8.27 0.31 28.53
N ASN A 558 9.57 0.06 28.38
CA ASN A 558 10.59 1.06 28.67
C ASN A 558 10.46 2.31 27.79
N ARG A 559 10.05 2.15 26.54
CA ARG A 559 9.91 3.26 25.58
C ARG A 559 8.66 4.09 25.81
N LEU A 560 7.52 3.47 26.20
CA LEU A 560 6.24 4.14 26.32
C LEU A 560 5.96 4.71 27.72
N VAL A 561 6.46 4.06 28.78
CA VAL A 561 6.15 4.43 30.17
C VAL A 561 6.35 5.92 30.51
N PRO A 562 7.37 6.64 29.98
CA PRO A 562 7.58 8.05 30.31
C PRO A 562 6.48 9.00 29.82
N TYR A 563 5.64 8.54 28.90
CA TYR A 563 4.62 9.36 28.21
C TYR A 563 3.19 9.04 28.65
N LEU A 564 3.03 8.14 29.62
CA LEU A 564 1.75 7.63 30.08
C LEU A 564 1.43 8.11 31.51
N THR A 565 0.15 8.20 31.84
CA THR A 565 -0.30 8.45 33.20
C THR A 565 0.00 7.25 34.11
N SER A 566 -0.04 7.42 35.44
CA SER A 566 0.23 6.33 36.38
C SER A 566 -0.71 5.12 36.20
N GLU A 567 -1.98 5.35 35.87
CA GLU A 567 -2.95 4.29 35.60
C GLU A 567 -2.62 3.54 34.29
N GLU A 568 -2.30 4.26 33.23
CA GLU A 568 -1.86 3.69 31.95
C GLU A 568 -0.54 2.93 32.09
N GLN A 569 0.41 3.42 32.92
CA GLN A 569 1.68 2.73 33.23
C GLN A 569 1.44 1.39 33.91
N GLU A 570 0.54 1.35 34.88
CA GLU A 570 0.18 0.10 35.58
C GLU A 570 -0.47 -0.91 34.62
N TRP A 571 -1.39 -0.43 33.77
CA TRP A 571 -1.98 -1.25 32.72
C TRP A 571 -0.92 -1.77 31.77
N LEU A 572 0.01 -0.91 31.29
CA LEU A 572 1.06 -1.32 30.37
C LEU A 572 2.01 -2.36 31.00
N LEU A 573 2.32 -2.22 32.29
CA LEU A 573 3.12 -3.20 33.03
C LEU A 573 2.46 -4.59 33.02
N GLN A 574 1.12 -4.65 33.17
CA GLN A 574 0.40 -5.92 33.10
C GLN A 574 0.34 -6.45 31.65
N ALA A 575 0.10 -5.58 30.67
CA ALA A 575 0.03 -5.94 29.24
C ALA A 575 1.37 -6.44 28.67
N THR A 576 2.49 -6.06 29.28
CA THR A 576 3.85 -6.42 28.84
C THR A 576 4.54 -7.41 29.80
N LYS A 577 3.78 -8.03 30.71
CA LYS A 577 4.31 -9.00 31.66
C LYS A 577 4.93 -10.20 30.94
N PRO A 578 6.11 -10.69 31.35
CA PRO A 578 6.71 -11.89 30.77
C PRO A 578 5.81 -13.13 30.88
N ILE A 579 5.88 -13.99 29.84
CA ILE A 579 5.14 -15.25 29.75
C ILE A 579 6.04 -16.46 30.02
#